data_04cbf59e98a16c8e47094af09f1bcd3c
#
_entry.id   04cbf59e98a16c8e47094af09f1bcd3c
#
_cell.length_a   1.000
_cell.length_b   1.000
_cell.length_c   1.000
_cell.angle_alpha   90.00
_cell.angle_beta   90.00
_cell.angle_gamma   90.00
#
_symmetry.space_group_name_H-M   'P 1'
#
loop_
_entity.id
_entity.type
_entity.pdbx_description
1 polymer ?
#
loop_
_entity_poly.entity_id
_entity_poly.type
_entity_poly.pdbx_seq_one_letter_code
_entity_poly.pdbx_strand_id
1 'polypeptide(L)' 'MAAKFVLKKGSTGKFRFNLVATNGQVIASEAYESKASAINGIESVKRNAPNAEIDDQTDK' A
#
# COMPACT_ATOMS: atom_id res chain seq x y z
N MET A 1 16.52 6.99 -5.19
CA MET A 1 15.11 7.18 -5.61
C MET A 1 14.19 6.83 -4.48
N ALA A 2 13.11 7.57 -4.34
CA ALA A 2 12.16 7.33 -3.27
C ALA A 2 11.15 6.24 -3.67
N ALA A 3 10.67 5.51 -2.68
CA ALA A 3 9.51 4.65 -2.88
C ALA A 3 8.29 5.50 -3.22
N LYS A 4 7.29 4.90 -3.87
CA LYS A 4 6.11 5.65 -4.25
C LYS A 4 4.87 4.77 -4.18
N PHE A 5 3.73 5.43 -3.98
CA PHE A 5 2.43 4.79 -4.11
C PHE A 5 1.91 5.03 -5.52
N VAL A 6 1.52 3.96 -6.20
CA VAL A 6 0.94 4.04 -7.54
C VAL A 6 -0.53 3.68 -7.40
N LEU A 7 -1.42 4.62 -7.73
CA LEU A 7 -2.86 4.42 -7.65
C LEU A 7 -3.41 4.15 -9.03
N LYS A 8 -4.13 3.05 -9.18
CA LYS A 8 -4.69 2.63 -10.46
C LYS A 8 -6.15 2.28 -10.31
N LYS A 9 -6.89 2.37 -11.42
CA LYS A 9 -8.26 1.91 -11.50
C LYS A 9 -8.29 0.64 -12.35
N GLY A 10 -8.83 -0.43 -11.79
CA GLY A 10 -8.92 -1.71 -12.49
C GLY A 10 -10.09 -1.76 -13.45
N SER A 11 -10.11 -2.81 -14.27
CA SER A 11 -11.16 -3.02 -15.27
C SER A 11 -12.55 -3.24 -14.65
N THR A 12 -12.60 -3.67 -13.40
CA THR A 12 -13.85 -3.88 -12.68
C THR A 12 -14.36 -2.63 -11.99
N GLY A 13 -13.66 -1.49 -12.15
CA GLY A 13 -14.04 -0.24 -11.50
C GLY A 13 -13.49 -0.06 -10.10
N LYS A 14 -12.79 -1.05 -9.58
CA LYS A 14 -12.17 -0.93 -8.27
C LYS A 14 -10.84 -0.18 -8.37
N PHE A 15 -10.48 0.46 -7.27
CA PHE A 15 -9.23 1.21 -7.19
C PHE A 15 -8.21 0.41 -6.41
N ARG A 16 -6.97 0.44 -6.87
CA ARG A 16 -5.89 -0.32 -6.23
C ARG A 16 -4.66 0.57 -6.11
N PHE A 17 -3.98 0.47 -4.98
CA PHE A 17 -2.67 1.09 -4.88
C PHE A 17 -1.60 0.00 -4.75
N ASN A 18 -0.41 0.33 -5.23
CA ASN A 18 0.79 -0.46 -5.03
C ASN A 18 1.83 0.44 -4.37
N LEU A 19 2.47 -0.07 -3.33
CA LEU A 19 3.63 0.59 -2.76
C LEU A 19 4.86 0.00 -3.43
N VAL A 20 5.58 0.82 -4.20
CA VAL A 20 6.72 0.39 -4.99
C VAL A 20 7.99 0.85 -4.29
N ALA A 21 8.88 -0.09 -3.99
CA ALA A 21 10.15 0.21 -3.34
C ALA A 21 11.11 0.91 -4.30
N THR A 22 12.22 1.40 -3.74
CA THR A 22 13.22 2.14 -4.53
C THR A 22 13.84 1.30 -5.64
N ASN A 23 13.83 -0.02 -5.49
CA ASN A 23 14.35 -0.93 -6.54
C ASN A 23 13.30 -1.34 -7.56
N GLY A 24 12.10 -0.75 -7.49
CA GLY A 24 11.03 -1.03 -8.44
C GLY A 24 10.11 -2.19 -8.08
N GLN A 25 10.36 -2.87 -6.98
CA GLN A 25 9.52 -4.00 -6.57
C GLN A 25 8.29 -3.54 -5.81
N VAL A 26 7.15 -4.20 -6.07
CA VAL A 26 5.92 -3.95 -5.33
C VAL A 26 6.03 -4.67 -3.99
N ILE A 27 5.96 -3.91 -2.90
CA ILE A 27 6.11 -4.47 -1.56
C ILE A 27 4.80 -4.49 -0.78
N ALA A 28 3.76 -3.83 -1.28
CA ALA A 28 2.42 -3.88 -0.68
C ALA A 28 1.40 -3.47 -1.73
N SER A 29 0.19 -4.02 -1.64
CA SER A 29 -0.90 -3.58 -2.50
C SER A 29 -2.22 -3.84 -1.80
N GLU A 30 -3.24 -3.06 -2.16
CA GLU A 30 -4.58 -3.17 -1.60
C GLU A 30 -5.59 -2.67 -2.62
N ALA A 31 -6.80 -3.20 -2.57
CA ALA A 31 -7.87 -2.81 -3.47
C ALA A 31 -9.04 -2.22 -2.68
N TYR A 32 -9.71 -1.23 -3.26
CA TYR A 32 -10.78 -0.49 -2.62
C TYR A 32 -11.91 -0.24 -3.61
N GLU A 33 -13.11 -0.03 -3.06
CA GLU A 33 -14.30 0.24 -3.88
C GLU A 33 -14.35 1.66 -4.43
N SER A 34 -13.65 2.62 -3.78
CA SER A 34 -13.67 4.01 -4.22
C SER A 34 -12.28 4.61 -4.16
N LYS A 35 -12.07 5.65 -4.96
CA LYS A 35 -10.80 6.36 -4.95
C LYS A 35 -10.52 7.00 -3.59
N ALA A 36 -11.55 7.56 -2.96
CA ALA A 36 -11.37 8.18 -1.64
C ALA A 36 -10.89 7.17 -0.61
N SER A 37 -11.47 5.96 -0.61
CA SER A 37 -11.04 4.90 0.29
C SER A 37 -9.61 4.47 0.01
N ALA A 38 -9.23 4.38 -1.27
CA ALA A 38 -7.86 4.01 -1.65
C ALA A 38 -6.86 5.05 -1.14
N ILE A 39 -7.18 6.33 -1.31
CA ILE A 39 -6.30 7.41 -0.83
C ILE A 39 -6.20 7.38 0.69
N ASN A 40 -7.32 7.13 1.38
CA ASN A 40 -7.30 6.99 2.84
C ASN A 40 -6.41 5.83 3.27
N GLY A 41 -6.45 4.72 2.52
CA GLY A 41 -5.57 3.58 2.79
C GLY A 41 -4.10 3.94 2.64
N ILE A 42 -3.76 4.67 1.57
CA ILE A 42 -2.39 5.14 1.35
C ILE A 42 -1.95 6.02 2.52
N GLU A 43 -2.79 6.97 2.92
CA GLU A 43 -2.45 7.86 4.03
C GLU A 43 -2.26 7.10 5.33
N SER A 44 -3.08 6.07 5.56
CA SER A 44 -2.95 5.24 6.75
C SER A 44 -1.60 4.51 6.77
N VAL A 45 -1.18 3.95 5.64
CA VAL A 45 0.11 3.29 5.53
C VAL A 45 1.24 4.28 5.80
N LYS A 46 1.14 5.48 5.23
CA LYS A 46 2.17 6.50 5.42
C LYS A 46 2.30 6.90 6.89
N ARG A 47 1.19 6.94 7.62
CA ARG A 47 1.23 7.33 9.03
C ARG A 47 1.74 6.22 9.95
N ASN A 48 1.38 4.98 9.64
CA ASN A 48 1.60 3.87 10.56
C ASN A 48 2.87 3.08 10.30
N ALA A 49 3.29 2.97 9.04
CA ALA A 49 4.43 2.13 8.69
C ALA A 49 5.72 2.54 9.40
N PRO A 50 6.06 3.84 9.54
CA PRO A 50 7.33 4.21 10.18
C PRO A 50 7.44 3.75 11.64
N ASN A 51 6.31 3.58 12.31
CA ASN A 51 6.29 3.20 13.72
C ASN A 51 5.83 1.77 13.94
N ALA A 52 5.59 1.03 12.87
CA ALA A 52 5.10 -0.33 12.99
C ALA A 52 6.20 -1.24 13.52
N GLU A 53 5.85 -2.07 14.49
CA GLU A 53 6.77 -3.02 15.06
C GLU A 53 6.80 -4.30 14.24
N ILE A 54 7.90 -5.03 14.32
CA ILE A 54 7.98 -6.35 13.74
C ILE A 54 7.49 -7.34 14.80
N ASP A 55 6.37 -7.97 14.52
CA ASP A 55 5.82 -9.02 15.37
C ASP A 55 6.20 -10.34 14.74
N ASP A 56 7.31 -10.91 15.19
CA ASP A 56 7.88 -12.10 14.59
C ASP A 56 7.21 -13.33 15.19
N GLN A 57 6.38 -13.98 14.40
CA GLN A 57 5.64 -15.16 14.83
C GLN A 57 6.15 -16.44 14.13
N THR A 58 7.37 -16.39 13.62
CA THR A 58 7.91 -17.53 12.86
C THR A 58 8.21 -18.74 13.71
N ASP A 59 8.33 -18.57 15.02
CA ASP A 59 8.60 -19.68 15.94
C ASP A 59 7.34 -20.39 16.42
N LYS A 60 6.19 -20.03 15.89
CA LYS A 60 4.90 -20.59 16.34
C LYS A 60 4.40 -21.67 15.41
#